data_a84d8ba5825aba44c3a3f8acd00b0f1c
#
_entry.id   a84d8ba5825aba44c3a3f8acd00b0f1c
#
_cell.length_a   1.000
_cell.length_b   1.000
_cell.length_c   1.000
_cell.angle_alpha   90.00
_cell.angle_beta   90.00
_cell.angle_gamma   90.00
#
_symmetry.space_group_name_H-M   'P 1'
#
loop_
_entity.id
_entity.type
_entity.pdbx_description
1 polymer ?
#
loop_
_entity_poly.entity_id
_entity_poly.type
_entity_poly.pdbx_seq_one_letter_code
_entity_poly.pdbx_strand_id
1 'polypeptide(L)' 'MLKLSKAHMKKKEYLLARYYAEAYITDYPSGRRVDQAWFLRTKSLFLRFKDNSS' A
#
# COMPACT_ATOMS: atom_id res chain seq x y z
N MET A 1 -8.07 7.29 0.26
CA MET A 1 -7.52 5.97 -0.08
C MET A 1 -6.17 5.72 0.57
N LEU A 2 -5.24 6.68 0.53
CA LEU A 2 -3.95 6.48 1.19
C LEU A 2 -4.08 6.36 2.71
N LYS A 3 -5.04 7.07 3.28
CA LYS A 3 -5.30 6.98 4.71
C LYS A 3 -5.73 5.57 5.09
N LEU A 4 -6.59 4.95 4.27
CA LEU A 4 -7.02 3.58 4.49
C LEU A 4 -5.87 2.60 4.31
N SER A 5 -5.04 2.83 3.30
CA SER A 5 -3.87 1.99 3.06
C SER A 5 -2.95 1.99 4.29
N LYS A 6 -2.69 3.17 4.85
CA LYS A 6 -1.84 3.27 6.04
C LYS A 6 -2.48 2.61 7.25
N ALA A 7 -3.80 2.73 7.39
CA ALA A 7 -4.50 2.10 8.52
C ALA A 7 -4.40 0.58 8.45
N HIS A 8 -4.57 0.01 7.26
CA HIS A 8 -4.43 -1.44 7.09
C HIS A 8 -2.99 -1.90 7.26
N MET A 9 -2.03 -1.06 6.87
CA MET A 9 -0.63 -1.34 7.10
C MET A 9 -0.33 -1.49 8.59
N LYS A 10 -0.91 -0.61 9.41
CA LYS A 10 -0.75 -0.65 10.86
C LYS A 10 -1.30 -1.94 11.46
N LYS A 11 -2.38 -2.46 10.88
CA LYS A 11 -3.02 -3.70 11.34
C LYS A 11 -2.40 -4.94 10.72
N LYS A 12 -1.31 -4.78 9.99
CA LYS A 12 -0.64 -5.87 9.26
C LYS A 12 -1.53 -6.50 8.20
N GLU A 13 -2.51 -5.75 7.71
CA GLU A 13 -3.37 -6.19 6.61
C GLU A 13 -2.76 -5.75 5.28
N TYR A 14 -1.63 -6.34 4.92
CA TYR A 14 -0.79 -5.87 3.83
C TYR A 14 -1.45 -5.99 2.46
N LEU A 15 -2.27 -7.02 2.26
CA LEU A 15 -3.00 -7.15 0.99
C LEU A 15 -3.99 -6.03 0.78
N LEU A 16 -4.69 -5.64 1.84
CA LEU A 16 -5.63 -4.53 1.76
C LEU A 16 -4.90 -3.20 1.57
N ALA A 17 -3.78 -3.04 2.26
CA ALA A 17 -2.96 -1.84 2.10
C ALA A 17 -2.49 -1.70 0.65
N ARG A 18 -2.03 -2.79 0.07
CA ARG A 18 -1.62 -2.82 -1.33
C ARG A 18 -2.80 -2.52 -2.26
N TYR A 19 -3.95 -3.11 -1.97
CA TYR A 19 -5.14 -2.89 -2.79
C TYR A 19 -5.49 -1.40 -2.88
N TYR A 20 -5.54 -0.72 -1.74
CA TYR A 20 -5.88 0.69 -1.72
C TYR A 20 -4.80 1.55 -2.38
N ALA A 21 -3.54 1.18 -2.20
CA ALA A 21 -2.46 1.91 -2.86
C ALA A 21 -2.56 1.77 -4.38
N GLU A 22 -2.84 0.57 -4.88
CA GLU A 22 -2.99 0.33 -6.31
C GLU A 22 -4.21 1.06 -6.86
N ALA A 23 -5.31 1.08 -6.11
CA ALA A 23 -6.50 1.81 -6.52
C ALA A 23 -6.20 3.30 -6.66
N TYR A 24 -5.42 3.85 -5.75
CA TYR A 24 -5.03 5.25 -5.84
C TYR A 24 -4.18 5.52 -7.08
N ILE A 25 -3.23 4.65 -7.36
CA ILE A 25 -2.38 4.80 -8.54
C ILE A 25 -3.22 4.74 -9.82
N THR A 26 -4.20 3.86 -9.86
CA THR A 26 -5.08 3.72 -11.02
C THR A 26 -5.92 4.98 -11.23
N ASP A 27 -6.47 5.54 -10.14
CA ASP A 27 -7.33 6.71 -10.22
C ASP A 27 -6.55 8.00 -10.46
N TYR A 28 -5.34 8.10 -9.93
CA TYR A 28 -4.54 9.33 -9.97
C TYR A 28 -3.11 9.03 -10.42
N PRO A 29 -2.93 8.58 -11.67
CA PRO A 29 -1.59 8.16 -12.13
C PRO A 29 -0.58 9.29 -12.16
N SER A 30 -1.05 10.53 -12.24
CA SER A 30 -0.17 11.71 -12.24
C SER A 30 -0.39 12.58 -11.02
N GLY A 31 -1.02 12.04 -9.97
CA GLY A 31 -1.30 12.80 -8.76
C GLY A 31 -0.05 13.09 -7.96
N ARG A 32 -0.14 14.11 -7.09
CA ARG A 32 1.00 14.52 -6.28
C ARG A 32 1.45 13.44 -5.29
N ARG A 33 0.53 12.60 -4.86
CA ARG A 33 0.81 11.57 -3.86
C ARG A 33 0.98 10.20 -4.46
N VAL A 34 1.13 10.12 -5.78
CA VAL A 34 1.31 8.83 -6.43
C VAL A 34 2.61 8.16 -5.97
N ASP A 35 3.63 8.96 -5.66
CA ASP A 35 4.88 8.41 -5.13
C ASP A 35 4.66 7.70 -3.79
N GLN A 36 3.83 8.28 -2.92
CA GLN A 36 3.48 7.64 -1.65
C GLN A 36 2.72 6.35 -1.89
N ALA A 37 1.82 6.35 -2.86
CA ALA A 37 1.05 5.15 -3.18
C ALA A 37 1.97 4.03 -3.67
N TRP A 38 2.91 4.35 -4.54
CA TRP A 38 3.91 3.37 -4.98
C TRP A 38 4.75 2.85 -3.82
N PHE A 39 5.16 3.76 -2.94
CA PHE A 39 5.93 3.38 -1.76
C PHE A 39 5.13 2.43 -0.86
N LEU A 40 3.86 2.77 -0.61
CA LEU A 40 3.01 1.93 0.23
C LEU A 40 2.77 0.57 -0.39
N ARG A 41 2.58 0.52 -1.70
CA ARG A 41 2.42 -0.74 -2.40
C ARG A 41 3.66 -1.62 -2.25
N THR A 42 4.82 -1.05 -2.50
CA THR A 42 6.08 -1.79 -2.39
C THR A 42 6.32 -2.23 -0.95
N LYS A 43 6.08 -1.33 0.00
CA LYS A 43 6.28 -1.64 1.41
C LYS A 43 5.32 -2.74 1.88
N SER A 44 4.07 -2.69 1.42
CA SER A 44 3.09 -3.73 1.76
C SER A 44 3.57 -5.10 1.31
N LEU A 45 4.05 -5.19 0.08
CA LEU A 45 4.53 -6.45 -0.46
C LEU A 45 5.76 -6.94 0.30
N PHE A 46 6.66 -6.02 0.60
CA PHE A 46 7.88 -6.36 1.35
C PHE A 46 7.55 -6.90 2.74
N LEU A 47 6.68 -6.20 3.45
CA LEU A 47 6.32 -6.60 4.81
C LEU A 47 5.53 -7.91 4.83
N ARG A 48 4.65 -8.09 3.85
CA ARG A 48 3.92 -9.34 3.72
C ARG A 48 4.87 -10.51 3.51
N PHE A 49 5.84 -10.32 2.63
CA PHE A 49 6.83 -11.35 2.36
C PHE A 49 7.65 -11.65 3.60
N LYS A 50 8.07 -10.60 4.31
CA LYS A 50 8.87 -10.76 5.52
C LYS A 50 8.10 -11.51 6.60
N ASP A 51 6.83 -11.16 6.80
CA ASP A 51 6.01 -11.84 7.81
C ASP A 51 5.80 -13.31 7.46
N ASN A 52 5.63 -13.62 6.17
CA ASN A 52 5.39 -14.99 5.74
C ASN A 52 6.65 -15.84 5.75
N SER A 53 7.81 -15.22 5.75
CA SER A 53 9.09 -15.97 5.72
C SER A 53 9.54 -16.45 7.08
N SER A 54 8.83 -16.04 8.12
CA SER A 54 9.14 -16.54 9.46
C SER A 54 8.40 -17.85 9.74
#